data_8b3e7c556c79a01277fafbdb8e5f61a8
#
_entry.id   8b3e7c556c79a01277fafbdb8e5f61a8
#
_cell.length_a   1.000
_cell.length_b   1.000
_cell.length_c   1.000
_cell.angle_alpha   90.00
_cell.angle_beta   90.00
_cell.angle_gamma   90.00
#
_symmetry.space_group_name_H-M   'P 1'
#
loop_
_entity.id
_entity.type
_entity.pdbx_description
1 polymer ?
#
loop_
_entity_poly.entity_id
_entity_poly.type
_entity_poly.pdbx_seq_one_letter_code
_entity_poly.pdbx_strand_id
1 'polypeptide(L)'
;MVSMAWAINHYRGNAITYKDQRDKAIKNLNQANATIKDMQIRQRDAAVLDAKYTKDLADAKKQLDDLQRCVRTGKCGLHVNARCPANGATSTGGLGDVTGPRLTDSAERDYFTLRERLITMQKQLEGTQKYINEQCR
;
A
#
# COMPACT_ATOMS: atom_id res chain seq x y z
N MET A 1 8.81 23.53 72.26
CA MET A 1 9.06 24.24 70.95
C MET A 1 9.60 23.30 69.88
N VAL A 2 10.40 22.29 70.21
CA VAL A 2 11.00 21.34 69.23
C VAL A 2 9.94 20.50 68.47
N SER A 3 8.87 20.05 69.14
CA SER A 3 7.82 19.24 68.53
C SER A 3 7.01 19.97 67.45
N MET A 4 6.80 21.27 67.60
CA MET A 4 6.05 22.07 66.61
C MET A 4 6.89 22.32 65.34
N ALA A 5 8.18 22.54 65.48
CA ALA A 5 9.08 22.70 64.34
C ALA A 5 9.20 21.42 63.53
N TRP A 6 9.25 20.27 64.19
CA TRP A 6 9.27 18.97 63.53
C TRP A 6 7.95 18.70 62.74
N ALA A 7 6.79 18.96 63.34
CA ALA A 7 5.51 18.81 62.68
C ALA A 7 5.39 19.69 61.42
N ILE A 8 5.76 20.97 61.52
CA ILE A 8 5.74 21.91 60.39
C ILE A 8 6.64 21.41 59.26
N ASN A 9 7.84 20.93 59.56
CA ASN A 9 8.77 20.42 58.56
C ASN A 9 8.26 19.14 57.90
N HIS A 10 7.63 18.25 58.69
CA HIS A 10 7.00 17.03 58.16
C HIS A 10 5.84 17.34 57.20
N TYR A 11 4.91 18.21 57.59
CA TYR A 11 3.82 18.62 56.70
C TYR A 11 4.27 19.37 55.48
N ARG A 12 5.30 20.19 55.55
CA ARG A 12 5.90 20.88 54.45
C ARG A 12 6.55 19.89 53.46
N GLY A 13 7.27 18.89 53.96
CA GLY A 13 7.87 17.83 53.14
C GLY A 13 6.79 17.06 52.37
N ASN A 14 5.73 16.64 53.06
CA ASN A 14 4.63 15.94 52.44
C ASN A 14 3.94 16.78 51.37
N ALA A 15 3.66 18.08 51.67
CA ALA A 15 3.02 18.97 50.70
C ALA A 15 3.85 19.15 49.40
N ILE A 16 5.18 19.26 49.54
CA ILE A 16 6.09 19.35 48.40
C ILE A 16 6.05 18.02 47.59
N THR A 17 6.13 16.88 48.25
CA THR A 17 6.07 15.55 47.61
C THR A 17 4.74 15.35 46.88
N TYR A 18 3.61 15.66 47.47
CA TYR A 18 2.31 15.56 46.79
C TYR A 18 2.19 16.51 45.60
N LYS A 19 2.73 17.72 45.70
CA LYS A 19 2.77 18.65 44.58
C LYS A 19 3.59 18.07 43.42
N ASP A 20 4.79 17.54 43.68
CA ASP A 20 5.67 16.93 42.69
C ASP A 20 5.02 15.71 42.02
N GLN A 21 4.36 14.84 42.83
CA GLN A 21 3.61 13.69 42.31
C GLN A 21 2.46 14.12 41.40
N ARG A 22 1.70 15.14 41.81
CA ARG A 22 0.61 15.69 40.99
C ARG A 22 1.15 16.28 39.67
N ASP A 23 2.20 17.06 39.73
CA ASP A 23 2.78 17.71 38.54
C ASP A 23 3.36 16.67 37.57
N LYS A 24 3.97 15.61 38.10
CA LYS A 24 4.40 14.44 37.30
C LYS A 24 3.21 13.71 36.68
N ALA A 25 2.14 13.49 37.43
CA ALA A 25 0.94 12.83 36.91
C ALA A 25 0.28 13.64 35.78
N ILE A 26 0.17 14.96 35.97
CA ILE A 26 -0.35 15.87 34.92
C ILE A 26 0.53 15.85 33.68
N LYS A 27 1.85 15.89 33.82
CA LYS A 27 2.79 15.81 32.71
C LYS A 27 2.63 14.49 31.93
N ASN A 28 2.56 13.37 32.66
CA ASN A 28 2.36 12.05 32.06
C ASN A 28 1.01 11.94 31.32
N LEU A 29 -0.06 12.49 31.91
CA LEU A 29 -1.39 12.54 31.30
C LEU A 29 -1.38 13.35 29.99
N ASN A 30 -0.75 14.53 30.01
CA ASN A 30 -0.63 15.36 28.82
C ASN A 30 0.17 14.66 27.72
N GLN A 31 1.25 13.97 28.09
CA GLN A 31 2.06 13.20 27.15
C GLN A 31 1.27 12.01 26.59
N ALA A 32 0.55 11.28 27.41
CA ALA A 32 -0.30 10.19 26.97
C ALA A 32 -1.42 10.67 26.02
N ASN A 33 -2.07 11.78 26.34
CA ASN A 33 -3.09 12.38 25.47
C ASN A 33 -2.52 12.84 24.13
N ALA A 34 -1.32 13.43 24.12
CA ALA A 34 -0.62 13.81 22.89
C ALA A 34 -0.31 12.56 22.03
N THR A 35 0.20 11.50 22.65
CA THR A 35 0.48 10.23 21.96
C THR A 35 -0.78 9.60 21.40
N ILE A 36 -1.90 9.59 22.14
CA ILE A 36 -3.19 9.07 21.66
C ILE A 36 -3.67 9.85 20.43
N LYS A 37 -3.59 11.18 20.48
CA LYS A 37 -3.97 12.02 19.33
C LYS A 37 -3.11 11.73 18.11
N ASP A 38 -1.80 11.61 18.29
CA ASP A 38 -0.87 11.28 17.19
C ASP A 38 -1.20 9.91 16.58
N MET A 39 -1.41 8.90 17.42
CA MET A 39 -1.82 7.57 16.95
C MET A 39 -3.15 7.58 16.21
N GLN A 40 -4.14 8.35 16.66
CA GLN A 40 -5.43 8.48 15.97
C GLN A 40 -5.31 9.14 14.60
N ILE A 41 -4.43 10.13 14.46
CA ILE A 41 -4.14 10.77 13.17
C ILE A 41 -3.48 9.75 12.23
N ARG A 42 -2.42 9.10 12.68
CA ARG A 42 -1.72 8.07 11.89
C ARG A 42 -2.65 6.93 11.45
N GLN A 43 -3.53 6.49 12.35
CA GLN A 43 -4.50 5.43 12.02
C GLN A 43 -5.48 5.87 10.92
N ARG A 44 -5.96 7.12 10.97
CA ARG A 44 -6.82 7.67 9.91
C ARG A 44 -6.08 7.79 8.59
N ASP A 45 -4.87 8.30 8.63
CA ASP A 45 -4.06 8.48 7.42
C ASP A 45 -3.73 7.14 6.77
N ALA A 46 -3.37 6.13 7.59
CA ALA A 46 -3.17 4.77 7.12
C ALA A 46 -4.43 4.16 6.50
N ALA A 47 -5.60 4.37 7.12
CA ALA A 47 -6.87 3.86 6.58
C ALA A 47 -7.25 4.53 5.25
N VAL A 48 -7.02 5.83 5.10
CA VAL A 48 -7.25 6.57 3.84
C VAL A 48 -6.31 6.07 2.75
N LEU A 49 -5.04 5.84 3.10
CA LEU A 49 -4.05 5.32 2.18
C LEU A 49 -4.41 3.91 1.69
N ASP A 50 -4.79 3.01 2.62
CA ASP A 50 -5.21 1.65 2.31
C ASP A 50 -6.45 1.63 1.40
N ALA A 51 -7.47 2.40 1.72
CA ALA A 51 -8.68 2.52 0.89
C ALA A 51 -8.36 3.00 -0.53
N LYS A 52 -7.44 3.95 -0.68
CA LYS A 52 -7.01 4.46 -1.98
C LYS A 52 -6.33 3.36 -2.80
N TYR A 53 -5.30 2.70 -2.24
CA TYR A 53 -4.55 1.69 -2.99
C TYR A 53 -5.37 0.43 -3.28
N THR A 54 -6.28 0.05 -2.38
CA THR A 54 -7.23 -1.03 -2.63
C THR A 54 -8.14 -0.72 -3.81
N LYS A 55 -8.64 0.52 -3.90
CA LYS A 55 -9.43 0.98 -5.04
C LYS A 55 -8.61 1.01 -6.33
N ASP A 56 -7.43 1.61 -6.30
CA ASP A 56 -6.54 1.69 -7.47
C ASP A 56 -6.18 0.30 -8.00
N LEU A 57 -5.97 -0.68 -7.11
CA LEU A 57 -5.72 -2.07 -7.48
C LEU A 57 -6.96 -2.72 -8.10
N ALA A 58 -8.14 -2.50 -7.53
CA ALA A 58 -9.39 -3.02 -8.09
C ALA A 58 -9.68 -2.45 -9.49
N ASP A 59 -9.48 -1.16 -9.69
CA ASP A 59 -9.65 -0.49 -10.98
C ASP A 59 -8.63 -1.01 -12.01
N ALA A 60 -7.37 -1.22 -11.63
CA ALA A 60 -6.34 -1.77 -12.51
C ALA A 60 -6.63 -3.23 -12.91
N LYS A 61 -7.13 -4.06 -11.99
CA LYS A 61 -7.57 -5.43 -12.27
C LYS A 61 -8.75 -5.46 -13.22
N LYS A 62 -9.73 -4.59 -13.02
CA LYS A 62 -10.88 -4.47 -13.92
C LYS A 62 -10.46 -4.10 -15.33
N GLN A 63 -9.54 -3.13 -15.50
CA GLN A 63 -9.01 -2.78 -16.80
C GLN A 63 -8.28 -3.97 -17.47
N LEU A 64 -7.56 -4.77 -16.69
CA LEU A 64 -6.89 -5.96 -17.19
C LEU A 64 -7.90 -7.01 -17.65
N ASP A 65 -8.98 -7.25 -16.90
CA ASP A 65 -10.04 -8.18 -17.26
C ASP A 65 -10.78 -7.73 -18.55
N ASP A 66 -11.05 -6.44 -18.68
CA ASP A 66 -11.68 -5.86 -19.87
C ASP A 66 -10.76 -6.03 -21.10
N LEU A 67 -9.45 -5.82 -20.94
CA LEU A 67 -8.46 -6.04 -22.01
C LEU A 67 -8.39 -7.52 -22.38
N GLN A 68 -8.32 -8.43 -21.41
CA GLN A 68 -8.33 -9.87 -21.64
C GLN A 68 -9.58 -10.31 -22.41
N ARG A 69 -10.74 -9.80 -22.01
CA ARG A 69 -12.01 -10.08 -22.70
C ARG A 69 -11.99 -9.55 -24.14
N CYS A 70 -11.44 -8.36 -24.36
CA CYS A 70 -11.31 -7.76 -25.68
C CYS A 70 -10.39 -8.58 -26.61
N VAL A 71 -9.25 -9.06 -26.09
CA VAL A 71 -8.32 -9.94 -26.83
C VAL A 71 -8.98 -11.27 -27.15
N ARG A 72 -9.64 -11.89 -26.18
CA ARG A 72 -10.33 -13.19 -26.36
C ARG A 72 -11.45 -13.12 -27.40
N THR A 73 -12.17 -11.99 -27.47
CA THR A 73 -13.22 -11.77 -28.48
C THR A 73 -12.67 -11.38 -29.86
N GLY A 74 -11.36 -11.25 -30.01
CA GLY A 74 -10.71 -10.86 -31.28
C GLY A 74 -10.87 -9.38 -31.66
N LYS A 75 -11.49 -8.57 -30.78
CA LYS A 75 -11.69 -7.13 -31.03
C LYS A 75 -10.42 -6.31 -30.79
N CYS A 76 -9.51 -6.80 -29.91
CA CYS A 76 -8.22 -6.19 -29.62
C CYS A 76 -7.11 -7.16 -30.02
N GLY A 77 -6.08 -6.65 -30.72
CA GLY A 77 -4.87 -7.41 -31.02
C GLY A 77 -3.82 -7.27 -29.94
N LEU A 78 -3.20 -8.36 -29.51
CA LEU A 78 -2.01 -8.30 -28.67
C LEU A 78 -0.79 -8.10 -29.59
N HIS A 79 -0.15 -6.95 -29.53
CA HIS A 79 1.05 -6.69 -30.35
C HIS A 79 2.26 -7.35 -29.71
N VAL A 80 2.71 -8.45 -30.32
CA VAL A 80 3.92 -9.16 -29.88
C VAL A 80 5.05 -8.82 -30.83
N ASN A 81 6.15 -8.30 -30.31
CA ASN A 81 7.35 -8.00 -31.06
C ASN A 81 8.12 -9.30 -31.31
N ALA A 82 7.68 -10.13 -32.25
CA ALA A 82 8.30 -11.38 -32.61
C ALA A 82 8.93 -11.27 -34.02
N ARG A 83 10.18 -11.68 -34.16
CA ARG A 83 10.81 -11.90 -35.43
C ARG A 83 10.67 -13.37 -35.81
N CYS A 84 10.01 -13.67 -36.94
CA CYS A 84 10.11 -14.99 -37.51
C CYS A 84 11.51 -15.19 -38.07
N PRO A 85 12.26 -16.25 -37.69
CA PRO A 85 13.52 -16.56 -38.36
C PRO A 85 13.20 -16.88 -39.82
N ALA A 86 13.95 -16.25 -40.72
CA ALA A 86 13.76 -16.35 -42.16
C ALA A 86 14.28 -17.69 -42.73
N ASN A 87 14.03 -18.82 -42.07
CA ASN A 87 14.43 -20.13 -42.58
C ASN A 87 13.21 -20.94 -43.03
N GLY A 88 12.97 -20.87 -44.35
CA GLY A 88 12.49 -21.99 -45.14
C GLY A 88 11.08 -22.50 -44.83
N ALA A 89 10.05 -21.67 -45.05
CA ALA A 89 8.77 -22.24 -45.46
C ALA A 89 8.39 -21.62 -46.80
N THR A 90 8.57 -22.38 -47.86
CA THR A 90 7.92 -22.13 -49.16
C THR A 90 6.41 -22.17 -48.93
N SER A 91 5.81 -21.03 -48.75
CA SER A 91 4.36 -20.87 -48.75
C SER A 91 3.89 -20.93 -50.18
N THR A 92 3.40 -22.09 -50.59
CA THR A 92 2.48 -22.21 -51.71
C THR A 92 1.24 -21.37 -51.45
N GLY A 93 0.95 -20.46 -52.39
CA GLY A 93 -0.10 -19.46 -52.27
C GLY A 93 -1.46 -19.96 -51.83
N GLY A 94 -1.93 -19.36 -50.80
CA GLY A 94 -3.32 -19.27 -50.38
C GLY A 94 -3.58 -17.83 -50.04
N LEU A 95 -4.50 -17.18 -50.73
CA LEU A 95 -5.14 -15.95 -50.31
C LEU A 95 -5.89 -16.23 -48.98
N GLY A 96 -5.18 -16.32 -47.91
CA GLY A 96 -5.70 -16.49 -46.55
C GLY A 96 -5.26 -15.28 -45.72
N ASP A 97 -6.25 -14.59 -45.24
CA ASP A 97 -6.24 -13.58 -44.19
C ASP A 97 -4.88 -13.46 -43.45
N VAL A 98 -4.26 -12.29 -43.58
CA VAL A 98 -3.00 -11.95 -42.89
C VAL A 98 -3.26 -11.87 -41.39
N THR A 99 -3.56 -12.99 -40.79
CA THR A 99 -3.55 -13.13 -39.31
C THR A 99 -2.10 -13.15 -38.89
N GLY A 100 -1.60 -12.00 -38.44
CA GLY A 100 -0.29 -11.91 -37.83
C GLY A 100 -0.15 -12.96 -36.71
N PRO A 101 1.07 -13.32 -36.32
CA PRO A 101 1.31 -14.37 -35.33
C PRO A 101 0.52 -14.10 -34.06
N ARG A 102 -0.44 -14.98 -33.76
CA ARG A 102 -1.21 -14.95 -32.51
C ARG A 102 -0.52 -15.80 -31.46
N LEU A 103 -0.62 -15.34 -30.19
CA LEU A 103 -0.21 -16.17 -29.07
C LEU A 103 -1.10 -17.42 -28.99
N THR A 104 -0.53 -18.52 -28.51
CA THR A 104 -1.34 -19.68 -28.12
C THR A 104 -2.20 -19.34 -26.89
N ASP A 105 -3.34 -20.02 -26.73
CA ASP A 105 -4.24 -19.78 -25.59
C ASP A 105 -3.55 -19.96 -24.22
N SER A 106 -2.54 -20.83 -24.12
CA SER A 106 -1.74 -20.98 -22.92
C SER A 106 -0.86 -19.76 -22.67
N ALA A 107 -0.14 -19.29 -23.71
CA ALA A 107 0.73 -18.12 -23.62
C ALA A 107 -0.06 -16.84 -23.34
N GLU A 108 -1.27 -16.71 -23.86
CA GLU A 108 -2.18 -15.60 -23.55
C GLU A 108 -2.56 -15.61 -22.06
N ARG A 109 -2.96 -16.76 -21.51
CA ARG A 109 -3.28 -16.89 -20.09
C ARG A 109 -2.08 -16.56 -19.20
N ASP A 110 -0.91 -17.07 -19.54
CA ASP A 110 0.31 -16.82 -18.79
C ASP A 110 0.69 -15.35 -18.81
N TYR A 111 0.57 -14.69 -19.95
CA TYR A 111 0.81 -13.26 -20.11
C TYR A 111 -0.10 -12.43 -19.19
N PHE A 112 -1.41 -12.68 -19.20
CA PHE A 112 -2.35 -11.94 -18.34
C PHE A 112 -2.14 -12.22 -16.85
N THR A 113 -1.82 -13.46 -16.48
CA THR A 113 -1.48 -13.84 -15.10
C THR A 113 -0.23 -13.11 -14.60
N LEU A 114 0.83 -13.08 -15.43
CA LEU A 114 2.05 -12.36 -15.09
C LEU A 114 1.81 -10.85 -14.95
N ARG A 115 1.03 -10.29 -15.87
CA ARG A 115 0.68 -8.87 -15.83
C ARG A 115 -0.13 -8.49 -14.59
N GLU A 116 -1.09 -9.33 -14.18
CA GLU A 116 -1.85 -9.13 -12.95
C GLU A 116 -0.93 -9.14 -11.70
N ARG A 117 -0.01 -10.11 -11.63
CA ARG A 117 0.96 -10.19 -10.53
C ARG A 117 1.86 -8.96 -10.49
N LEU A 118 2.30 -8.47 -11.64
CA LEU A 118 3.17 -7.31 -11.76
C LEU A 118 2.46 -6.03 -11.29
N ILE A 119 1.21 -5.82 -11.71
CA ILE A 119 0.38 -4.70 -11.26
C ILE A 119 0.16 -4.77 -9.75
N THR A 120 -0.13 -5.94 -9.22
CA THR A 120 -0.34 -6.14 -7.77
C THR A 120 0.92 -5.78 -6.98
N MET A 121 2.09 -6.30 -7.39
CA MET A 121 3.37 -5.99 -6.74
C MET A 121 3.72 -4.50 -6.83
N GLN A 122 3.50 -3.88 -7.99
CA GLN A 122 3.74 -2.46 -8.16
C GLN A 122 2.88 -1.62 -7.22
N LYS A 123 1.58 -1.89 -7.14
CA LYS A 123 0.68 -1.16 -6.26
C LYS A 123 0.98 -1.36 -4.77
N GLN A 124 1.38 -2.56 -4.38
CA GLN A 124 1.83 -2.83 -3.02
C GLN A 124 3.12 -2.08 -2.68
N LEU A 125 4.08 -2.04 -3.60
CA LEU A 125 5.33 -1.31 -3.42
C LEU A 125 5.09 0.20 -3.32
N GLU A 126 4.30 0.79 -4.21
CA GLU A 126 3.91 2.20 -4.18
C GLU A 126 3.24 2.56 -2.85
N GLY A 127 2.29 1.73 -2.39
CA GLY A 127 1.60 1.90 -1.11
C GLY A 127 2.55 1.85 0.08
N THR A 128 3.45 0.88 0.10
CA THR A 128 4.45 0.73 1.17
C THR A 128 5.43 1.90 1.20
N GLN A 129 5.93 2.33 0.06
CA GLN A 129 6.83 3.50 -0.03
C GLN A 129 6.15 4.76 0.49
N LYS A 130 4.89 4.97 0.11
CA LYS A 130 4.14 6.12 0.57
C LYS A 130 3.87 6.06 2.07
N TYR A 131 3.50 4.90 2.59
CA TYR A 131 3.32 4.68 4.03
C TYR A 131 4.60 5.01 4.80
N ILE A 132 5.76 4.52 4.36
CA ILE A 132 7.06 4.80 4.99
C ILE A 132 7.36 6.30 4.97
N ASN A 133 7.14 6.97 3.85
CA ASN A 133 7.42 8.40 3.71
C ASN A 133 6.52 9.29 4.57
N GLU A 134 5.27 8.88 4.79
CA GLU A 134 4.29 9.68 5.56
C GLU A 134 4.30 9.37 7.06
N GLN A 135 4.57 8.10 7.44
CA GLN A 135 4.44 7.64 8.81
C GLN A 135 5.78 7.46 9.54
N CYS A 136 6.91 7.36 8.82
CA CYS A 136 8.23 7.12 9.40
C CYS A 136 9.15 8.35 9.38
N ARG A 137 8.57 9.56 9.35
CA ARG A 137 9.31 10.82 9.48
C ARG A 137 9.56 11.21 10.93
#